data_7ccba94e012d0e2102a6c7bc7559eb20
#
_entry.id   7ccba94e012d0e2102a6c7bc7559eb20
#
_cell.length_a   1.000
_cell.length_b   1.000
_cell.length_c   1.000
_cell.angle_alpha   90.00
_cell.angle_beta   90.00
_cell.angle_gamma   90.00
#
_symmetry.space_group_name_H-M   'P 1'
#
loop_
_entity.id
_entity.type
_entity.pdbx_description
1 polymer ?
#
loop_
_entity_poly.entity_id
_entity_poly.type
_entity_poly.pdbx_seq_one_letter_code
_entity_poly.pdbx_strand_id
1 'polypeptide(L)'
;MKLGAIYSKEKTTFTLFSPVADSVFVIFYDKGNDSAETGRLEMMRGEGELRSIFSATAEGNLDGVYYTYEVHTSDGTFSSHDPYARACGVNGHRSMVIDLSKTDPDGFADEDRPKLADPMSMVITEVSVADVSAGASAHSRYPGKFKAFTEDKILSYFKDMGVTHLQLMPSYDFASIDESDSLKEQYNWGYDPYNYNVPEGSYSTDPFNGAVRVREYKEMVHSIHEAGLGVIMDVVYNHTFNVHDSCFYKTAGNYFYRMLDAAKYSDASACGNEIASEKPMVRKYIIDSLCYWASEYHIDGFRFDLMGVLDIETLNEARKALLKINPDIIMYGEGWTGGESTLPESERGMKINAPRTPGIGMFSDDIRDAVKGHVFYMDELGFVNGAADRGEELKRAVTCAKWAKSPMQSINYLSCHDNYTLWDRFIISNSHESEEMRIRMNKLAAAILFTAQGIPFFLHGEEFARTKISEADGAPVENSYCSPLSVNAIDYDRAEQFSDLKAYYKGLIALRRAHKSFYLDTVDEIKKSIHFMDDMPDGVVAYTIDNDTEKVFVAYNAGKNKITIKLADALWEVLADEASAGDKALYTIKDQAIIPGVSCLVAVSKC
;
A
#
# COMPACT_ATOMS: atom_id res chain seq x y z
N MET A 1 3.19 -29.37 -3.55
CA MET A 1 3.49 -29.76 -2.15
C MET A 1 3.18 -28.56 -1.26
N LYS A 2 2.46 -28.78 -0.17
CA LYS A 2 2.18 -27.74 0.86
C LYS A 2 3.28 -27.79 1.91
N LEU A 3 3.76 -26.62 2.34
CA LEU A 3 4.75 -26.43 3.41
C LEU A 3 4.07 -25.84 4.65
N GLY A 4 4.77 -25.91 5.81
CA GLY A 4 4.26 -25.47 7.11
C GLY A 4 3.45 -26.53 7.83
N ALA A 5 2.74 -26.12 8.88
CA ALA A 5 1.86 -26.97 9.66
C ALA A 5 0.47 -27.08 9.00
N ILE A 6 0.09 -28.27 8.56
CA ILE A 6 -1.21 -28.57 7.97
C ILE A 6 -2.04 -29.33 9.02
N TYR A 7 -2.98 -28.60 9.60
CA TYR A 7 -3.82 -29.06 10.68
C TYR A 7 -5.07 -29.81 10.22
N SER A 8 -5.43 -30.85 10.95
CA SER A 8 -6.79 -31.40 11.06
C SER A 8 -7.04 -31.81 12.52
N LYS A 9 -8.29 -32.10 12.89
CA LYS A 9 -8.63 -32.54 14.27
C LYS A 9 -7.98 -33.85 14.67
N GLU A 10 -7.64 -34.68 13.69
CA GLU A 10 -7.04 -35.99 13.90
C GLU A 10 -5.51 -35.95 13.96
N LYS A 11 -4.91 -35.02 13.21
CA LYS A 11 -3.46 -34.92 13.10
C LYS A 11 -2.99 -33.59 12.52
N THR A 12 -1.73 -33.24 12.78
CA THR A 12 -1.03 -32.14 12.14
C THR A 12 0.21 -32.64 11.41
N THR A 13 0.35 -32.31 10.12
CA THR A 13 1.55 -32.62 9.34
C THR A 13 2.41 -31.37 9.20
N PHE A 14 3.66 -31.45 9.68
CA PHE A 14 4.67 -30.42 9.56
C PHE A 14 5.55 -30.71 8.35
N THR A 15 5.80 -29.73 7.51
CA THR A 15 6.65 -29.87 6.33
C THR A 15 7.54 -28.64 6.17
N LEU A 16 8.85 -28.82 6.20
CA LEU A 16 9.84 -27.77 6.13
C LEU A 16 10.78 -27.96 4.95
N PHE A 17 11.06 -26.87 4.21
CA PHE A 17 12.17 -26.80 3.26
C PHE A 17 13.44 -26.38 4.00
N SER A 18 14.45 -27.25 3.99
CA SER A 18 15.77 -26.97 4.53
C SER A 18 16.85 -27.67 3.71
N PRO A 19 17.52 -26.96 2.81
CA PRO A 19 18.60 -27.53 1.99
C PRO A 19 19.91 -27.70 2.76
N VAL A 20 20.03 -27.11 3.96
CA VAL A 20 21.27 -27.09 4.78
C VAL A 20 21.21 -28.00 6.01
N ALA A 21 20.02 -28.47 6.40
CA ALA A 21 19.87 -29.23 7.62
C ALA A 21 20.39 -30.66 7.49
N ASP A 22 21.04 -31.16 8.55
CA ASP A 22 21.37 -32.55 8.74
C ASP A 22 20.21 -33.33 9.39
N SER A 23 19.54 -32.72 10.37
CA SER A 23 18.30 -33.19 10.98
C SER A 23 17.43 -32.04 11.45
N VAL A 24 16.13 -32.29 11.58
CA VAL A 24 15.14 -31.30 12.03
C VAL A 24 14.19 -31.92 13.04
N PHE A 25 13.84 -31.18 14.08
CA PHE A 25 12.83 -31.56 15.06
C PHE A 25 11.76 -30.47 15.17
N VAL A 26 10.50 -30.87 15.36
CA VAL A 26 9.44 -29.98 15.85
C VAL A 26 9.47 -30.01 17.37
N ILE A 27 9.57 -28.86 17.99
CA ILE A 27 9.58 -28.71 19.45
C ILE A 27 8.25 -28.06 19.86
N PHE A 28 7.53 -28.70 20.78
CA PHE A 28 6.19 -28.26 21.21
C PHE A 28 6.22 -27.52 22.53
N TYR A 29 5.29 -26.57 22.68
CA TYR A 29 5.14 -25.76 23.89
C TYR A 29 3.66 -25.51 24.18
N ASP A 30 3.31 -25.34 25.46
CA ASP A 30 1.93 -24.97 25.88
C ASP A 30 1.60 -23.48 25.71
N LYS A 31 2.64 -22.63 25.63
CA LYS A 31 2.46 -21.18 25.52
C LYS A 31 3.35 -20.57 24.43
N GLY A 32 2.93 -19.44 23.92
CA GLY A 32 3.66 -18.67 22.91
C GLY A 32 4.97 -18.07 23.42
N ASN A 33 5.16 -17.96 24.73
CA ASN A 33 6.38 -17.51 25.40
C ASN A 33 6.54 -18.22 26.76
N ASP A 34 7.73 -18.10 27.38
CA ASP A 34 8.05 -18.43 28.78
C ASP A 34 7.48 -19.76 29.28
N SER A 35 7.42 -20.79 28.44
CA SER A 35 7.09 -22.15 28.83
C SER A 35 8.18 -23.13 28.42
N ALA A 36 8.31 -24.25 29.20
CA ALA A 36 9.21 -25.33 28.87
C ALA A 36 8.71 -26.09 27.62
N GLU A 37 9.64 -26.83 26.99
CA GLU A 37 9.32 -27.85 25.99
C GLU A 37 8.40 -28.90 26.60
N THR A 38 7.33 -29.25 25.88
CA THR A 38 6.37 -30.30 26.28
C THR A 38 6.55 -31.60 25.50
N GLY A 39 7.25 -31.53 24.39
CA GLY A 39 7.55 -32.67 23.55
C GLY A 39 8.33 -32.28 22.30
N ARG A 40 8.90 -33.31 21.66
CA ARG A 40 9.59 -33.15 20.37
C ARG A 40 9.27 -34.28 19.42
N LEU A 41 9.32 -33.95 18.11
CA LEU A 41 9.06 -34.91 17.05
C LEU A 41 10.14 -34.77 15.98
N GLU A 42 10.89 -35.85 15.72
CA GLU A 42 11.88 -35.87 14.64
C GLU A 42 11.19 -35.83 13.26
N MET A 43 11.71 -35.01 12.36
CA MET A 43 11.22 -34.92 11.00
C MET A 43 12.04 -35.78 10.07
N MET A 44 11.37 -36.60 9.27
CA MET A 44 12.00 -37.45 8.26
C MET A 44 12.40 -36.67 7.03
N ARG A 45 13.64 -36.84 6.59
CA ARG A 45 14.13 -36.24 5.32
C ARG A 45 13.54 -36.98 4.12
N GLY A 46 13.08 -36.24 3.13
CA GLY A 46 12.66 -36.81 1.85
C GLY A 46 13.81 -37.37 1.03
N GLU A 47 13.48 -38.17 0.00
CA GLU A 47 14.46 -38.82 -0.87
C GLU A 47 14.48 -38.16 -2.26
N GLY A 48 15.57 -38.33 -3.01
CA GLY A 48 15.74 -37.87 -4.38
C GLY A 48 15.59 -36.36 -4.51
N GLU A 49 14.65 -35.90 -5.29
CA GLU A 49 14.35 -34.47 -5.50
C GLU A 49 13.80 -33.80 -4.24
N LEU A 50 13.25 -34.56 -3.30
CA LEU A 50 12.70 -34.09 -2.05
C LEU A 50 13.72 -34.06 -0.90
N ARG A 51 14.99 -34.35 -1.16
CA ARG A 51 16.05 -34.40 -0.11
C ARG A 51 16.22 -33.18 0.76
N SER A 52 15.72 -32.01 0.28
CA SER A 52 15.70 -30.74 1.02
C SER A 52 14.38 -30.50 1.77
N ILE A 53 13.50 -31.49 1.79
CA ILE A 53 12.21 -31.43 2.49
C ILE A 53 12.26 -32.36 3.68
N PHE A 54 11.83 -31.84 4.80
CA PHE A 54 11.64 -32.60 6.03
C PHE A 54 10.15 -32.64 6.38
N SER A 55 9.64 -33.79 6.86
CA SER A 55 8.23 -33.89 7.23
C SER A 55 8.05 -34.80 8.45
N ALA A 56 7.04 -34.47 9.25
CA ALA A 56 6.59 -35.28 10.36
C ALA A 56 5.09 -35.13 10.56
N THR A 57 4.44 -36.13 11.14
CA THR A 57 3.02 -36.08 11.50
C THR A 57 2.85 -36.36 12.97
N ALA A 58 2.18 -35.46 13.68
CA ALA A 58 1.76 -35.66 15.05
C ALA A 58 0.26 -35.98 15.06
N GLU A 59 -0.10 -37.09 15.72
CA GLU A 59 -1.47 -37.53 15.88
C GLU A 59 -2.19 -36.74 16.97
N GLY A 60 -3.50 -36.57 16.80
CA GLY A 60 -4.36 -35.85 17.73
C GLY A 60 -4.59 -34.39 17.38
N ASN A 61 -5.40 -33.75 18.20
CA ASN A 61 -5.77 -32.35 18.03
C ASN A 61 -4.71 -31.44 18.64
N LEU A 62 -3.96 -30.73 17.79
CA LEU A 62 -2.92 -29.76 18.20
C LEU A 62 -3.36 -28.30 18.09
N ASP A 63 -4.64 -28.00 17.83
CA ASP A 63 -5.13 -26.64 17.77
C ASP A 63 -4.78 -25.86 19.05
N GLY A 64 -4.08 -24.73 18.91
CA GLY A 64 -3.59 -23.90 20.00
C GLY A 64 -2.21 -24.30 20.57
N VAL A 65 -1.61 -25.39 20.10
CA VAL A 65 -0.25 -25.80 20.52
C VAL A 65 0.79 -24.95 19.80
N TYR A 66 1.75 -24.42 20.56
CA TYR A 66 2.86 -23.64 20.00
C TYR A 66 4.03 -24.56 19.66
N TYR A 67 4.82 -24.16 18.65
CA TYR A 67 5.97 -24.94 18.22
C TYR A 67 7.06 -24.06 17.60
N THR A 68 8.28 -24.64 17.56
CA THR A 68 9.42 -24.16 16.76
C THR A 68 10.03 -25.33 16.01
N TYR A 69 10.87 -25.04 15.03
CA TYR A 69 11.79 -25.99 14.44
C TYR A 69 13.16 -25.87 15.12
N GLU A 70 13.73 -27.00 15.56
CA GLU A 70 15.13 -27.12 15.92
C GLU A 70 15.87 -27.71 14.71
N VAL A 71 16.73 -26.92 14.09
CA VAL A 71 17.42 -27.25 12.83
C VAL A 71 18.90 -27.45 13.11
N HIS A 72 19.39 -28.64 12.91
CA HIS A 72 20.81 -28.99 13.03
C HIS A 72 21.49 -28.92 11.69
N THR A 73 22.57 -28.15 11.60
CA THR A 73 23.36 -27.93 10.38
C THR A 73 24.86 -28.06 10.69
N SER A 74 25.71 -28.05 9.67
CA SER A 74 27.16 -27.93 9.82
C SER A 74 27.62 -26.71 10.61
N ASP A 75 26.84 -25.63 10.59
CA ASP A 75 27.18 -24.35 11.21
C ASP A 75 26.63 -24.20 12.63
N GLY A 76 25.86 -25.20 13.11
CA GLY A 76 25.29 -25.21 14.44
C GLY A 76 23.83 -25.63 14.52
N THR A 77 23.24 -25.44 15.69
CA THR A 77 21.82 -25.72 15.94
C THR A 77 21.06 -24.40 16.07
N PHE A 78 19.98 -24.28 15.30
CA PHE A 78 19.13 -23.09 15.26
C PHE A 78 17.72 -23.42 15.75
N SER A 79 17.15 -22.55 16.58
CA SER A 79 15.72 -22.55 16.89
C SER A 79 15.02 -21.51 16.02
N SER A 80 14.01 -21.93 15.28
CA SER A 80 13.30 -21.08 14.31
C SER A 80 11.78 -21.22 14.44
N HIS A 81 11.07 -20.11 14.31
CA HIS A 81 9.65 -20.17 13.96
C HIS A 81 9.47 -20.70 12.52
N ASP A 82 8.27 -21.16 12.20
CA ASP A 82 7.96 -21.72 10.89
C ASP A 82 7.82 -20.61 9.85
N PRO A 83 8.57 -20.62 8.73
CA PRO A 83 8.37 -19.68 7.63
C PRO A 83 6.92 -19.62 7.11
N TYR A 84 6.18 -20.72 7.24
CA TYR A 84 4.78 -20.84 6.85
C TYR A 84 3.79 -20.73 8.02
N ALA A 85 4.21 -20.21 9.18
CA ALA A 85 3.31 -20.00 10.32
C ALA A 85 2.04 -19.25 9.90
N ARG A 86 0.89 -19.64 10.45
CA ARG A 86 -0.42 -19.02 10.25
C ARG A 86 -0.90 -18.24 11.46
N ALA A 87 -0.30 -18.53 12.62
CA ALA A 87 -0.46 -17.84 13.87
C ALA A 87 0.82 -17.99 14.67
N CYS A 88 1.07 -17.09 15.60
CA CYS A 88 2.21 -17.13 16.50
C CYS A 88 1.85 -16.60 17.88
N GLY A 89 2.72 -16.86 18.85
CA GLY A 89 2.68 -16.22 20.16
C GLY A 89 3.21 -14.79 20.12
N VAL A 90 3.18 -14.14 21.27
CA VAL A 90 3.70 -12.80 21.46
C VAL A 90 5.13 -12.65 20.95
N ASN A 91 5.42 -11.54 20.26
CA ASN A 91 6.69 -11.24 19.60
C ASN A 91 7.09 -12.25 18.49
N GLY A 92 6.18 -13.08 17.99
CA GLY A 92 6.41 -13.91 16.81
C GLY A 92 7.38 -15.08 16.94
N HIS A 93 8.00 -15.32 18.13
CA HIS A 93 9.10 -16.29 18.29
C HIS A 93 8.68 -17.75 18.20
N ARG A 94 7.42 -18.07 18.49
CA ARG A 94 6.86 -19.41 18.42
C ARG A 94 5.64 -19.42 17.51
N SER A 95 5.66 -20.26 16.50
CA SER A 95 4.50 -20.53 15.66
C SER A 95 3.41 -21.26 16.45
N MET A 96 2.15 -21.12 16.04
CA MET A 96 1.04 -21.82 16.66
C MET A 96 0.29 -22.65 15.61
N VAL A 97 -0.03 -23.90 15.94
CA VAL A 97 -0.98 -24.70 15.16
C VAL A 97 -2.38 -24.14 15.38
N ILE A 98 -3.10 -23.87 14.31
CA ILE A 98 -4.39 -23.19 14.39
C ILE A 98 -5.43 -23.84 13.47
N ASP A 99 -6.65 -23.98 13.99
CA ASP A 99 -7.85 -24.24 13.20
C ASP A 99 -8.39 -22.89 12.70
N LEU A 100 -8.00 -22.49 11.48
CA LEU A 100 -8.35 -21.20 10.89
C LEU A 100 -9.87 -21.02 10.77
N SER A 101 -10.64 -22.10 10.58
CA SER A 101 -12.12 -22.03 10.47
C SER A 101 -12.79 -21.52 11.75
N LYS A 102 -12.12 -21.60 12.90
CA LYS A 102 -12.63 -21.05 14.17
C LYS A 102 -12.41 -19.55 14.31
N THR A 103 -11.66 -18.95 13.41
CA THR A 103 -11.32 -17.52 13.43
C THR A 103 -12.19 -16.69 12.50
N ASP A 104 -13.03 -17.34 11.70
CA ASP A 104 -13.94 -16.65 10.78
C ASP A 104 -15.04 -15.91 11.58
N PRO A 105 -15.26 -14.61 11.34
CA PRO A 105 -16.43 -13.93 11.85
C PRO A 105 -17.69 -14.44 11.16
N ASP A 106 -18.85 -14.18 11.75
CA ASP A 106 -20.13 -14.58 11.18
C ASP A 106 -20.33 -13.95 9.79
N GLY A 107 -20.64 -14.78 8.80
CA GLY A 107 -20.86 -14.35 7.41
C GLY A 107 -19.58 -14.24 6.55
N PHE A 108 -18.40 -14.33 7.12
CA PHE A 108 -17.13 -14.13 6.40
C PHE A 108 -16.91 -15.12 5.26
N ALA A 109 -17.21 -16.40 5.45
CA ALA A 109 -16.98 -17.43 4.44
C ALA A 109 -17.82 -17.24 3.15
N ASP A 110 -18.98 -16.62 3.26
CA ASP A 110 -19.94 -16.41 2.17
C ASP A 110 -20.09 -14.92 1.79
N GLU A 111 -19.16 -14.05 2.23
CA GLU A 111 -19.26 -12.62 1.95
C GLU A 111 -19.15 -12.29 0.45
N ASP A 112 -19.96 -11.34 0.00
CA ASP A 112 -19.85 -10.78 -1.34
C ASP A 112 -18.85 -9.62 -1.32
N ARG A 113 -17.64 -9.86 -1.83
CA ARG A 113 -16.57 -8.86 -1.87
C ARG A 113 -16.98 -7.67 -2.73
N PRO A 114 -16.62 -6.43 -2.35
CA PRO A 114 -16.90 -5.25 -3.15
C PRO A 114 -16.32 -5.36 -4.56
N LYS A 115 -17.13 -5.00 -5.56
CA LYS A 115 -16.71 -4.99 -6.97
C LYS A 115 -16.97 -3.64 -7.58
N LEU A 116 -16.00 -3.13 -8.33
CA LEU A 116 -16.20 -1.95 -9.16
C LEU A 116 -16.80 -2.36 -10.49
N ALA A 117 -17.84 -1.64 -10.94
CA ALA A 117 -18.40 -1.83 -12.28
C ALA A 117 -17.35 -1.53 -13.38
N ASP A 118 -16.45 -0.62 -13.10
CA ASP A 118 -15.29 -0.28 -13.93
C ASP A 118 -14.04 -0.18 -13.04
N PRO A 119 -13.04 -1.08 -13.20
CA PRO A 119 -11.82 -1.05 -12.41
C PRO A 119 -11.02 0.26 -12.53
N MET A 120 -11.15 0.99 -13.66
CA MET A 120 -10.50 2.28 -13.86
C MET A 120 -11.10 3.41 -13.01
N SER A 121 -12.32 3.21 -12.45
CA SER A 121 -12.95 4.17 -11.51
C SER A 121 -12.39 4.10 -10.09
N MET A 122 -11.37 3.28 -9.86
CA MET A 122 -10.71 3.09 -8.56
C MET A 122 -10.15 4.39 -8.01
N VAL A 123 -10.29 4.57 -6.70
CA VAL A 123 -9.66 5.63 -5.90
C VAL A 123 -9.13 4.98 -4.62
N ILE A 124 -7.82 5.05 -4.42
CA ILE A 124 -7.13 4.39 -3.31
C ILE A 124 -6.73 5.42 -2.25
N THR A 125 -6.94 5.13 -0.98
CA THR A 125 -6.33 5.87 0.11
C THR A 125 -5.45 4.97 0.96
N GLU A 126 -4.26 5.45 1.32
CA GLU A 126 -3.32 4.75 2.19
C GLU A 126 -3.65 5.02 3.65
N VAL A 127 -3.72 3.95 4.45
CA VAL A 127 -4.02 4.02 5.88
C VAL A 127 -3.07 3.14 6.70
N SER A 128 -2.66 3.62 7.86
CA SER A 128 -2.02 2.80 8.89
C SER A 128 -3.07 2.33 9.88
N VAL A 129 -3.02 1.05 10.27
CA VAL A 129 -3.92 0.48 11.29
C VAL A 129 -3.82 1.26 12.61
N ALA A 130 -2.60 1.65 12.99
CA ALA A 130 -2.38 2.45 14.19
C ALA A 130 -2.91 3.88 14.02
N ASP A 131 -2.47 4.59 12.97
CA ASP A 131 -2.67 6.03 12.82
C ASP A 131 -4.15 6.41 12.79
N VAL A 132 -4.97 5.59 12.09
CA VAL A 132 -6.39 5.89 11.83
C VAL A 132 -7.24 6.04 13.09
N SER A 133 -6.82 5.42 14.19
CA SER A 133 -7.67 5.33 15.38
C SER A 133 -6.98 5.66 16.71
N ALA A 134 -5.64 5.78 16.72
CA ALA A 134 -4.89 5.98 17.95
C ALA A 134 -4.96 7.42 18.50
N GLY A 135 -5.18 8.41 17.62
CA GLY A 135 -5.37 9.80 18.04
C GLY A 135 -6.62 10.01 18.90
N ALA A 136 -6.54 10.90 19.87
CA ALA A 136 -7.65 11.20 20.79
C ALA A 136 -8.92 11.67 20.04
N SER A 137 -8.77 12.45 18.96
CA SER A 137 -9.86 12.95 18.13
C SER A 137 -10.60 11.85 17.35
N ALA A 138 -10.02 10.65 17.21
CA ALA A 138 -10.71 9.50 16.64
C ALA A 138 -11.80 8.93 17.56
N HIS A 139 -11.69 9.15 18.88
CA HIS A 139 -12.62 8.63 19.90
C HIS A 139 -12.88 7.13 19.77
N SER A 140 -11.88 6.34 19.34
CA SER A 140 -12.01 4.90 19.17
C SER A 140 -12.03 4.18 20.51
N ARG A 141 -12.83 3.10 20.60
CA ARG A 141 -12.79 2.16 21.72
C ARG A 141 -11.60 1.22 21.64
N TYR A 142 -11.01 1.11 20.43
CA TYR A 142 -9.88 0.23 20.12
C TYR A 142 -8.74 1.01 19.45
N PRO A 143 -8.15 2.02 20.14
CA PRO A 143 -7.15 2.88 19.55
C PRO A 143 -5.93 2.08 19.07
N GLY A 144 -5.56 2.24 17.81
CA GLY A 144 -4.43 1.57 17.18
C GLY A 144 -4.59 0.06 16.94
N LYS A 145 -5.82 -0.47 16.94
CA LYS A 145 -6.09 -1.91 16.81
C LYS A 145 -6.90 -2.24 15.55
N PHE A 146 -6.78 -3.48 15.05
CA PHE A 146 -7.63 -4.00 13.96
C PHE A 146 -9.11 -3.75 14.21
N LYS A 147 -9.54 -3.96 15.46
CA LYS A 147 -10.95 -3.76 15.86
C LYS A 147 -11.45 -2.34 15.72
N ALA A 148 -10.61 -1.33 15.57
CA ALA A 148 -11.08 0.03 15.29
C ALA A 148 -11.87 0.10 13.97
N PHE A 149 -11.52 -0.73 12.98
CA PHE A 149 -12.23 -0.81 11.72
C PHE A 149 -13.61 -1.49 11.80
N THR A 150 -13.99 -2.08 12.93
CA THR A 150 -15.36 -2.55 13.18
C THR A 150 -16.28 -1.45 13.72
N GLU A 151 -15.76 -0.22 13.86
CA GLU A 151 -16.53 0.92 14.32
C GLU A 151 -17.08 1.73 13.14
N ASP A 152 -18.38 1.87 13.04
CA ASP A 152 -19.06 2.58 11.94
C ASP A 152 -18.49 3.97 11.65
N LYS A 153 -18.07 4.70 12.68
CA LYS A 153 -17.53 6.05 12.54
C LYS A 153 -16.21 6.09 11.76
N ILE A 154 -15.38 5.04 11.86
CA ILE A 154 -14.12 4.96 11.12
C ILE A 154 -14.41 4.68 9.64
N LEU A 155 -15.23 3.65 9.35
CA LEU A 155 -15.51 3.27 7.97
C LEU A 155 -16.44 4.25 7.25
N SER A 156 -17.39 4.86 7.96
CA SER A 156 -18.28 5.87 7.37
C SER A 156 -17.52 7.09 6.84
N TYR A 157 -16.38 7.44 7.44
CA TYR A 157 -15.51 8.51 6.93
C TYR A 157 -15.03 8.20 5.50
N PHE A 158 -14.45 7.04 5.28
CA PHE A 158 -13.92 6.64 3.96
C PHE A 158 -15.04 6.48 2.93
N LYS A 159 -16.16 5.91 3.34
CA LYS A 159 -17.37 5.78 2.50
C LYS A 159 -17.90 7.15 2.09
N ASP A 160 -17.97 8.11 3.03
CA ASP A 160 -18.41 9.48 2.76
C ASP A 160 -17.46 10.22 1.81
N MET A 161 -16.16 10.00 1.92
CA MET A 161 -15.16 10.54 0.99
C MET A 161 -15.30 9.98 -0.44
N GLY A 162 -15.94 8.83 -0.62
CA GLY A 162 -16.16 8.20 -1.92
C GLY A 162 -14.96 7.40 -2.44
N VAL A 163 -13.97 7.09 -1.61
CA VAL A 163 -12.87 6.17 -1.94
C VAL A 163 -13.41 4.77 -2.17
N THR A 164 -12.66 3.95 -2.89
CA THR A 164 -13.08 2.59 -3.24
C THR A 164 -12.26 1.51 -2.56
N HIS A 165 -11.00 1.81 -2.23
CA HIS A 165 -10.09 0.86 -1.59
C HIS A 165 -9.28 1.55 -0.50
N LEU A 166 -9.04 0.80 0.57
CA LEU A 166 -8.07 1.13 1.60
C LEU A 166 -6.80 0.32 1.35
N GLN A 167 -5.66 0.99 1.11
CA GLN A 167 -4.36 0.34 1.19
C GLN A 167 -3.89 0.38 2.63
N LEU A 168 -3.83 -0.77 3.27
CA LEU A 168 -3.27 -0.92 4.61
C LEU A 168 -1.74 -0.95 4.51
N MET A 169 -1.04 -0.08 5.25
CA MET A 169 0.39 -0.20 5.50
C MET A 169 0.70 -1.57 6.12
N PRO A 170 1.98 -2.02 6.20
CA PRO A 170 2.29 -3.37 6.65
C PRO A 170 1.53 -3.76 7.92
N SER A 171 0.82 -4.88 7.85
CA SER A 171 -0.10 -5.34 8.89
C SER A 171 0.08 -6.83 9.24
N TYR A 172 1.09 -7.47 8.65
CA TYR A 172 1.62 -8.73 9.13
C TYR A 172 2.66 -8.49 10.23
N ASP A 173 3.05 -9.55 10.93
CA ASP A 173 3.95 -9.54 12.09
C ASP A 173 5.34 -8.98 11.73
N PHE A 174 5.75 -7.91 12.40
CA PHE A 174 7.02 -7.20 12.21
C PHE A 174 7.82 -7.10 13.53
N ALA A 175 9.13 -6.88 13.44
CA ALA A 175 10.06 -7.17 14.53
C ALA A 175 10.25 -6.05 15.56
N SER A 176 9.99 -4.79 15.20
CA SER A 176 10.46 -3.63 15.98
C SER A 176 9.59 -3.26 17.17
N ILE A 177 8.43 -3.90 17.35
CA ILE A 177 7.52 -3.66 18.48
C ILE A 177 7.58 -4.82 19.46
N ASP A 178 7.85 -4.51 20.74
CA ASP A 178 7.68 -5.49 21.82
C ASP A 178 6.20 -5.57 22.19
N GLU A 179 5.52 -6.57 21.62
CA GLU A 179 4.09 -6.82 21.86
C GLU A 179 3.75 -7.16 23.31
N SER A 180 4.74 -7.61 24.10
CA SER A 180 4.55 -8.00 25.50
C SER A 180 4.44 -6.81 26.45
N ASP A 181 4.92 -5.63 26.04
CA ASP A 181 4.92 -4.40 26.86
C ASP A 181 3.96 -3.34 26.29
N SER A 182 2.69 -3.50 26.63
CA SER A 182 1.64 -2.54 26.25
C SER A 182 1.73 -1.17 26.95
N LEU A 183 2.60 -1.02 27.94
CA LEU A 183 2.79 0.24 28.66
C LEU A 183 3.88 1.11 28.02
N LYS A 184 4.75 0.50 27.23
CA LYS A 184 5.78 1.22 26.50
C LYS A 184 5.17 1.88 25.26
N GLU A 185 5.37 3.18 25.13
CA GLU A 185 5.04 3.85 23.88
C GLU A 185 6.00 3.39 22.79
N GLN A 186 5.46 2.71 21.77
CA GLN A 186 6.19 2.16 20.65
C GLN A 186 5.41 2.43 19.37
N TYR A 187 6.14 2.71 18.30
CA TYR A 187 5.55 2.91 16.97
C TYR A 187 6.54 2.48 15.89
N ASN A 188 6.07 1.81 14.89
CA ASN A 188 6.78 1.56 13.64
C ASN A 188 5.78 1.46 12.49
N TRP A 189 6.22 1.78 11.26
CA TRP A 189 5.40 1.57 10.06
C TRP A 189 5.22 0.09 9.70
N GLY A 190 6.13 -0.79 10.17
CA GLY A 190 6.07 -2.24 9.94
C GLY A 190 6.83 -2.75 8.72
N TYR A 191 7.74 -1.95 8.14
CA TYR A 191 8.60 -2.40 7.02
C TYR A 191 9.81 -3.21 7.48
N ASP A 192 9.68 -3.93 8.58
CA ASP A 192 10.68 -4.81 9.17
C ASP A 192 10.10 -6.23 9.42
N PRO A 193 9.77 -6.98 8.34
CA PRO A 193 8.99 -8.20 8.39
C PRO A 193 9.66 -9.30 9.21
N TYR A 194 8.85 -10.00 10.04
CA TYR A 194 9.30 -11.14 10.86
C TYR A 194 8.53 -12.42 10.52
N ASN A 195 7.19 -12.44 10.62
CA ASN A 195 6.33 -13.53 10.16
C ASN A 195 5.40 -13.05 9.04
N TYR A 196 5.72 -13.35 7.79
CA TYR A 196 5.02 -12.85 6.60
C TYR A 196 3.57 -13.34 6.42
N ASN A 197 3.15 -14.39 7.15
CA ASN A 197 1.83 -14.99 7.00
C ASN A 197 1.00 -14.93 8.29
N VAL A 198 1.37 -14.08 9.23
CA VAL A 198 0.70 -13.89 10.51
C VAL A 198 0.35 -12.41 10.66
N PRO A 199 -0.87 -12.04 11.07
CA PRO A 199 -1.20 -10.66 11.39
C PRO A 199 -0.37 -10.10 12.55
N GLU A 200 -0.11 -8.78 12.52
CA GLU A 200 0.66 -8.07 13.55
C GLU A 200 -0.01 -8.15 14.93
N GLY A 201 0.76 -8.51 15.94
CA GLY A 201 0.25 -8.70 17.29
C GLY A 201 0.01 -7.40 18.06
N SER A 202 0.81 -6.36 17.81
CA SER A 202 0.59 -5.05 18.46
C SER A 202 -0.73 -4.39 18.02
N TYR A 203 -1.28 -4.79 16.87
CA TYR A 203 -2.59 -4.36 16.40
C TYR A 203 -3.75 -5.23 16.92
N SER A 204 -3.46 -6.34 17.62
CA SER A 204 -4.45 -7.19 18.28
C SER A 204 -4.78 -6.68 19.68
N THR A 205 -5.97 -7.02 20.17
CA THR A 205 -6.37 -6.73 21.57
C THR A 205 -5.73 -7.70 22.57
N ASP A 206 -5.24 -8.86 22.11
CA ASP A 206 -4.51 -9.85 22.93
C ASP A 206 -3.38 -10.48 22.11
N PRO A 207 -2.15 -9.93 22.17
CA PRO A 207 -1.01 -10.46 21.43
C PRO A 207 -0.50 -11.81 21.97
N PHE A 208 -0.86 -12.21 23.22
CA PHE A 208 -0.45 -13.48 23.80
C PHE A 208 -1.22 -14.67 23.23
N ASN A 209 -2.39 -14.45 22.68
CA ASN A 209 -3.20 -15.48 22.03
C ASN A 209 -3.17 -15.34 20.51
N GLY A 210 -2.41 -16.20 19.83
CA GLY A 210 -2.23 -16.14 18.38
C GLY A 210 -3.52 -16.23 17.57
N ALA A 211 -4.60 -16.81 18.09
CA ALA A 211 -5.89 -16.87 17.39
C ALA A 211 -6.63 -15.52 17.38
N VAL A 212 -6.38 -14.66 18.38
CA VAL A 212 -7.07 -13.37 18.49
C VAL A 212 -6.64 -12.44 17.35
N ARG A 213 -5.31 -12.32 17.07
CA ARG A 213 -4.81 -11.49 15.97
C ARG A 213 -5.36 -11.94 14.61
N VAL A 214 -5.49 -13.25 14.39
CA VAL A 214 -6.05 -13.82 13.16
C VAL A 214 -7.52 -13.46 13.02
N ARG A 215 -8.32 -13.65 14.07
CA ARG A 215 -9.74 -13.32 14.08
C ARG A 215 -9.97 -11.82 13.87
N GLU A 216 -9.28 -10.96 14.63
CA GLU A 216 -9.48 -9.52 14.56
C GLU A 216 -9.07 -8.93 13.20
N TYR A 217 -8.07 -9.50 12.54
CA TYR A 217 -7.74 -9.13 11.17
C TYR A 217 -8.88 -9.49 10.19
N LYS A 218 -9.48 -10.69 10.32
CA LYS A 218 -10.64 -11.08 9.52
C LYS A 218 -11.86 -10.20 9.81
N GLU A 219 -12.12 -9.86 11.08
CA GLU A 219 -13.17 -8.93 11.48
C GLU A 219 -12.97 -7.54 10.84
N MET A 220 -11.73 -7.04 10.79
CA MET A 220 -11.38 -5.80 10.11
C MET A 220 -11.71 -5.86 8.62
N VAL A 221 -11.19 -6.86 7.91
CA VAL A 221 -11.42 -7.00 6.46
C VAL A 221 -12.91 -7.14 6.15
N HIS A 222 -13.62 -7.98 6.90
CA HIS A 222 -15.05 -8.18 6.74
C HIS A 222 -15.85 -6.87 6.91
N SER A 223 -15.55 -6.09 7.95
CA SER A 223 -16.20 -4.81 8.18
C SER A 223 -15.91 -3.78 7.07
N ILE A 224 -14.67 -3.77 6.53
CA ILE A 224 -14.31 -2.92 5.39
C ILE A 224 -15.14 -3.32 4.15
N HIS A 225 -15.29 -4.63 3.89
CA HIS A 225 -16.12 -5.14 2.79
C HIS A 225 -17.60 -4.80 2.97
N GLU A 226 -18.16 -4.95 4.17
CA GLU A 226 -19.54 -4.54 4.47
C GLU A 226 -19.78 -3.03 4.26
N ALA A 227 -18.74 -2.21 4.44
CA ALA A 227 -18.80 -0.79 4.10
C ALA A 227 -18.74 -0.51 2.58
N GLY A 228 -18.53 -1.54 1.76
CA GLY A 228 -18.42 -1.44 0.30
C GLY A 228 -17.03 -1.01 -0.19
N LEU A 229 -15.98 -1.21 0.62
CA LEU A 229 -14.59 -0.84 0.34
C LEU A 229 -13.74 -2.10 0.14
N GLY A 230 -12.86 -2.10 -0.86
CA GLY A 230 -11.85 -3.15 -1.05
C GLY A 230 -10.63 -2.94 -0.15
N VAL A 231 -9.90 -4.02 0.11
CA VAL A 231 -8.70 -4.01 0.95
C VAL A 231 -7.46 -4.37 0.12
N ILE A 232 -6.47 -3.48 0.13
CA ILE A 232 -5.15 -3.70 -0.46
C ILE A 232 -4.14 -3.82 0.67
N MET A 233 -3.35 -4.89 0.66
CA MET A 233 -2.33 -5.15 1.66
C MET A 233 -0.95 -4.74 1.14
N ASP A 234 -0.21 -3.99 1.94
CA ASP A 234 1.20 -3.71 1.68
C ASP A 234 2.07 -4.91 2.07
N VAL A 235 2.92 -5.37 1.14
CA VAL A 235 3.74 -6.57 1.32
C VAL A 235 5.22 -6.29 1.08
N VAL A 236 6.07 -6.72 2.00
CA VAL A 236 7.52 -6.46 2.02
C VAL A 236 8.29 -7.76 1.77
N TYR A 237 8.26 -8.27 0.53
CA TYR A 237 9.02 -9.47 0.16
C TYR A 237 10.44 -9.17 -0.33
N ASN A 238 10.87 -7.93 -0.25
CA ASN A 238 12.17 -7.50 -0.78
C ASN A 238 13.34 -7.77 0.18
N HIS A 239 13.11 -7.80 1.51
CA HIS A 239 14.14 -8.04 2.54
C HIS A 239 13.55 -8.72 3.78
N THR A 240 14.42 -9.08 4.75
CA THR A 240 14.06 -9.47 6.12
C THR A 240 14.62 -8.45 7.10
N PHE A 241 13.96 -8.28 8.25
CA PHE A 241 14.42 -7.39 9.33
C PHE A 241 15.89 -7.62 9.70
N ASN A 242 16.25 -8.88 9.95
CA ASN A 242 17.62 -9.30 10.25
C ASN A 242 17.87 -10.66 9.63
N VAL A 243 18.95 -10.80 8.85
CA VAL A 243 19.26 -12.06 8.17
C VAL A 243 19.40 -13.20 9.16
N HIS A 244 20.28 -13.05 10.17
CA HIS A 244 20.63 -14.15 11.08
C HIS A 244 19.53 -14.50 12.08
N ASP A 245 18.59 -13.58 12.32
CA ASP A 245 17.42 -13.85 13.17
C ASP A 245 16.20 -14.32 12.38
N SER A 246 16.22 -14.19 11.08
CA SER A 246 15.15 -14.61 10.18
C SER A 246 14.96 -16.12 10.17
N CYS A 247 13.71 -16.58 10.12
CA CYS A 247 13.36 -17.98 9.90
C CYS A 247 13.95 -18.52 8.59
N PHE A 248 14.13 -17.70 7.57
CA PHE A 248 14.72 -18.11 6.30
C PHE A 248 16.18 -18.53 6.45
N TYR A 249 16.98 -17.74 7.19
CA TYR A 249 18.37 -18.09 7.45
C TYR A 249 18.48 -19.30 8.37
N LYS A 250 17.73 -19.31 9.47
CA LYS A 250 17.75 -20.38 10.45
C LYS A 250 17.33 -21.74 9.88
N THR A 251 16.47 -21.75 8.87
CA THR A 251 15.99 -22.99 8.23
C THR A 251 16.71 -23.34 6.93
N ALA A 252 17.16 -22.35 6.16
CA ALA A 252 17.66 -22.58 4.80
C ALA A 252 19.01 -21.89 4.50
N GLY A 253 19.70 -21.35 5.52
CA GLY A 253 20.95 -20.62 5.32
C GLY A 253 20.78 -19.45 4.37
N ASN A 254 21.74 -19.24 3.50
CA ASN A 254 21.70 -18.15 2.52
C ASN A 254 20.80 -18.42 1.29
N TYR A 255 19.99 -19.50 1.30
CA TYR A 255 19.20 -19.84 0.12
C TYR A 255 18.20 -18.75 -0.29
N PHE A 256 17.57 -18.10 0.68
CA PHE A 256 16.56 -17.07 0.43
C PHE A 256 17.17 -15.72 0.02
N TYR A 257 18.46 -15.51 0.23
CA TYR A 257 19.11 -14.22 0.03
C TYR A 257 19.90 -14.17 -1.25
N ARG A 258 19.94 -12.98 -1.85
CA ARG A 258 20.81 -12.65 -2.97
C ARG A 258 22.16 -12.21 -2.43
N MET A 259 23.22 -12.79 -2.96
CA MET A 259 24.59 -12.57 -2.47
C MET A 259 25.39 -11.74 -3.46
N LEU A 260 26.15 -10.78 -2.95
CA LEU A 260 27.17 -10.06 -3.72
C LEU A 260 28.43 -10.92 -3.90
N ASP A 261 28.84 -11.60 -2.82
CA ASP A 261 29.90 -12.59 -2.78
C ASP A 261 29.61 -13.63 -1.70
N ALA A 262 30.58 -14.53 -1.39
CA ALA A 262 30.38 -15.62 -0.42
C ALA A 262 30.07 -15.14 1.01
N ALA A 263 30.40 -13.88 1.36
CA ALA A 263 30.29 -13.33 2.71
C ALA A 263 29.40 -12.08 2.80
N LYS A 264 29.02 -11.50 1.67
CA LYS A 264 28.28 -10.24 1.64
C LYS A 264 26.95 -10.37 0.92
N TYR A 265 25.87 -9.91 1.55
CA TYR A 265 24.56 -9.82 0.94
C TYR A 265 24.49 -8.69 -0.07
N SER A 266 23.76 -8.90 -1.15
CA SER A 266 23.28 -7.83 -2.03
C SER A 266 22.21 -7.03 -1.29
N ASP A 267 22.09 -5.72 -1.56
CA ASP A 267 21.29 -4.80 -0.75
C ASP A 267 20.55 -3.76 -1.60
N ALA A 268 19.71 -4.24 -2.50
CA ALA A 268 18.84 -3.36 -3.26
C ALA A 268 17.68 -2.79 -2.42
N SER A 269 17.44 -3.33 -1.23
CA SER A 269 16.45 -2.79 -0.29
C SER A 269 16.94 -1.57 0.47
N ALA A 270 18.26 -1.39 0.60
CA ALA A 270 18.92 -0.47 1.53
C ALA A 270 18.65 -0.79 3.02
N CYS A 271 18.22 -2.04 3.32
CA CYS A 271 17.97 -2.55 4.68
C CYS A 271 18.99 -3.61 5.11
N GLY A 272 20.12 -3.73 4.39
CA GLY A 272 21.22 -4.64 4.69
C GLY A 272 21.13 -6.02 4.04
N ASN A 273 20.06 -6.33 3.34
CA ASN A 273 19.88 -7.60 2.61
C ASN A 273 18.78 -7.49 1.55
N GLU A 274 18.74 -8.43 0.63
CA GLU A 274 17.65 -8.58 -0.32
C GLU A 274 17.29 -10.04 -0.58
N ILE A 275 16.00 -10.31 -0.83
CA ILE A 275 15.45 -11.63 -1.10
C ILE A 275 15.70 -12.02 -2.56
N ALA A 276 16.16 -13.27 -2.79
CA ALA A 276 16.43 -13.84 -4.11
C ALA A 276 15.15 -14.47 -4.71
N SER A 277 14.20 -13.62 -5.12
CA SER A 277 12.88 -14.03 -5.59
C SER A 277 12.91 -14.95 -6.81
N GLU A 278 13.97 -14.89 -7.63
CA GLU A 278 14.20 -15.74 -8.79
C GLU A 278 14.47 -17.22 -8.45
N LYS A 279 14.83 -17.53 -7.18
CA LYS A 279 15.06 -18.91 -6.76
C LYS A 279 13.73 -19.67 -6.58
N PRO A 280 13.63 -20.93 -7.06
CA PRO A 280 12.35 -21.64 -7.14
C PRO A 280 11.56 -21.73 -5.82
N MET A 281 12.24 -22.01 -4.70
CA MET A 281 11.54 -22.12 -3.41
C MET A 281 11.22 -20.77 -2.79
N VAL A 282 11.94 -19.71 -3.12
CA VAL A 282 11.62 -18.33 -2.73
C VAL A 282 10.41 -17.84 -3.51
N ARG A 283 10.40 -18.02 -4.84
CA ARG A 283 9.23 -17.73 -5.70
C ARG A 283 8.00 -18.46 -5.20
N LYS A 284 8.14 -19.77 -4.93
CA LYS A 284 7.04 -20.56 -4.36
C LYS A 284 6.53 -19.95 -3.05
N TYR A 285 7.43 -19.55 -2.15
CA TYR A 285 7.07 -18.94 -0.88
C TYR A 285 6.25 -17.67 -1.07
N ILE A 286 6.72 -16.75 -1.92
CA ILE A 286 6.04 -15.47 -2.20
C ILE A 286 4.64 -15.74 -2.78
N ILE A 287 4.53 -16.64 -3.77
CA ILE A 287 3.24 -16.98 -4.38
C ILE A 287 2.29 -17.63 -3.39
N ASP A 288 2.78 -18.59 -2.59
CA ASP A 288 1.97 -19.27 -1.56
C ASP A 288 1.46 -18.28 -0.51
N SER A 289 2.30 -17.32 -0.09
CA SER A 289 1.95 -16.27 0.86
C SER A 289 0.87 -15.35 0.32
N LEU A 290 1.03 -14.83 -0.89
CA LEU A 290 0.03 -13.97 -1.54
C LEU A 290 -1.31 -14.70 -1.74
N CYS A 291 -1.26 -15.97 -2.20
CA CYS A 291 -2.46 -16.79 -2.35
C CYS A 291 -3.16 -17.06 -1.01
N TYR A 292 -2.40 -17.21 0.07
CA TYR A 292 -2.95 -17.36 1.40
C TYR A 292 -3.70 -16.11 1.86
N TRP A 293 -3.08 -14.93 1.78
CA TRP A 293 -3.74 -13.68 2.14
C TRP A 293 -5.00 -13.41 1.29
N ALA A 294 -4.94 -13.69 -0.02
CA ALA A 294 -6.07 -13.49 -0.91
C ALA A 294 -7.24 -14.46 -0.65
N SER A 295 -6.93 -15.72 -0.25
CA SER A 295 -7.97 -16.75 -0.05
C SER A 295 -8.47 -16.83 1.39
N GLU A 296 -7.59 -16.67 2.39
CA GLU A 296 -7.93 -16.82 3.80
C GLU A 296 -8.45 -15.54 4.44
N TYR A 297 -7.91 -14.38 4.02
CA TYR A 297 -8.30 -13.07 4.56
C TYR A 297 -9.09 -12.22 3.55
N HIS A 298 -9.37 -12.77 2.38
CA HIS A 298 -10.13 -12.09 1.32
C HIS A 298 -9.53 -10.77 0.83
N ILE A 299 -8.20 -10.64 0.89
CA ILE A 299 -7.50 -9.45 0.38
C ILE A 299 -7.77 -9.25 -1.12
N ASP A 300 -8.11 -8.02 -1.53
CA ASP A 300 -8.49 -7.66 -2.90
C ASP A 300 -7.32 -7.13 -3.73
N GLY A 301 -6.21 -6.82 -3.11
CA GLY A 301 -5.02 -6.36 -3.82
C GLY A 301 -3.77 -6.35 -2.97
N PHE A 302 -2.63 -6.17 -3.64
CA PHE A 302 -1.32 -6.12 -3.00
C PHE A 302 -0.50 -4.95 -3.55
N ARG A 303 0.05 -4.15 -2.63
CA ARG A 303 1.10 -3.15 -2.91
C ARG A 303 2.45 -3.77 -2.52
N PHE A 304 3.36 -3.85 -3.46
CA PHE A 304 4.70 -4.38 -3.23
C PHE A 304 5.68 -3.26 -2.88
N ASP A 305 6.17 -3.30 -1.66
CA ASP A 305 7.28 -2.48 -1.23
C ASP A 305 8.52 -2.80 -2.06
N LEU A 306 9.24 -1.77 -2.53
CA LEU A 306 10.43 -1.89 -3.38
C LEU A 306 10.30 -3.02 -4.42
N MET A 307 9.21 -3.03 -5.18
CA MET A 307 8.90 -4.07 -6.19
C MET A 307 10.05 -4.25 -7.19
N GLY A 308 10.85 -3.20 -7.39
CA GLY A 308 12.06 -3.22 -8.22
C GLY A 308 13.15 -4.18 -7.74
N VAL A 309 13.07 -4.73 -6.52
CA VAL A 309 13.97 -5.79 -6.01
C VAL A 309 13.57 -7.17 -6.51
N LEU A 310 12.25 -7.40 -6.77
CA LEU A 310 11.71 -8.69 -7.17
C LEU A 310 11.89 -8.94 -8.67
N ASP A 311 12.07 -10.20 -9.06
CA ASP A 311 12.17 -10.58 -10.45
C ASP A 311 10.80 -10.60 -11.16
N ILE A 312 10.81 -10.28 -12.46
CA ILE A 312 9.62 -10.17 -13.32
C ILE A 312 8.83 -11.48 -13.38
N GLU A 313 9.53 -12.63 -13.41
CA GLU A 313 8.87 -13.92 -13.52
C GLU A 313 8.05 -14.24 -12.27
N THR A 314 8.61 -13.98 -11.08
CA THR A 314 7.89 -14.11 -9.81
C THR A 314 6.65 -13.23 -9.76
N LEU A 315 6.74 -11.97 -10.17
CA LEU A 315 5.60 -11.04 -10.22
C LEU A 315 4.51 -11.55 -11.18
N ASN A 316 4.88 -12.01 -12.36
CA ASN A 316 3.91 -12.53 -13.35
C ASN A 316 3.26 -13.85 -12.90
N GLU A 317 4.03 -14.78 -12.32
CA GLU A 317 3.48 -16.03 -11.79
C GLU A 317 2.59 -15.79 -10.57
N ALA A 318 2.93 -14.84 -9.71
CA ALA A 318 2.07 -14.41 -8.59
C ALA A 318 0.74 -13.88 -9.12
N ARG A 319 0.77 -12.94 -10.09
CA ARG A 319 -0.46 -12.42 -10.71
C ARG A 319 -1.31 -13.53 -11.29
N LYS A 320 -0.71 -14.44 -12.05
CA LYS A 320 -1.40 -15.58 -12.66
C LYS A 320 -2.05 -16.51 -11.63
N ALA A 321 -1.42 -16.70 -10.48
CA ALA A 321 -1.97 -17.50 -9.37
C ALA A 321 -3.14 -16.77 -8.69
N LEU A 322 -2.98 -15.49 -8.39
CA LEU A 322 -3.98 -14.64 -7.74
C LEU A 322 -5.25 -14.46 -8.57
N LEU A 323 -5.14 -14.29 -9.90
CA LEU A 323 -6.29 -14.19 -10.80
C LEU A 323 -7.19 -15.44 -10.82
N LYS A 324 -6.70 -16.60 -10.36
CA LYS A 324 -7.53 -17.80 -10.18
C LYS A 324 -8.36 -17.77 -8.90
N ILE A 325 -7.94 -16.97 -7.92
CA ILE A 325 -8.63 -16.78 -6.63
C ILE A 325 -9.65 -15.65 -6.77
N ASN A 326 -9.20 -14.50 -7.26
CA ASN A 326 -10.04 -13.34 -7.52
C ASN A 326 -9.65 -12.72 -8.88
N PRO A 327 -10.53 -12.76 -9.90
CA PRO A 327 -10.24 -12.20 -11.23
C PRO A 327 -10.08 -10.67 -11.21
N ASP A 328 -10.60 -9.99 -10.18
CA ASP A 328 -10.55 -8.53 -10.03
C ASP A 328 -9.37 -8.08 -9.15
N ILE A 329 -8.49 -9.00 -8.72
CA ILE A 329 -7.40 -8.72 -7.80
C ILE A 329 -6.39 -7.72 -8.38
N ILE A 330 -6.01 -6.76 -7.54
CA ILE A 330 -5.14 -5.66 -7.92
C ILE A 330 -3.70 -5.97 -7.48
N MET A 331 -2.74 -5.67 -8.33
CA MET A 331 -1.32 -5.70 -7.98
C MET A 331 -0.63 -4.42 -8.46
N TYR A 332 0.09 -3.78 -7.58
CA TYR A 332 0.97 -2.66 -7.92
C TYR A 332 2.08 -2.53 -6.87
N GLY A 333 3.05 -1.65 -7.13
CA GLY A 333 4.11 -1.42 -6.17
C GLY A 333 5.09 -0.34 -6.62
N GLU A 334 6.20 -0.28 -5.92
CA GLU A 334 7.28 0.65 -6.18
C GLU A 334 8.22 0.10 -7.25
N GLY A 335 8.14 0.65 -8.46
CA GLY A 335 8.95 0.24 -9.60
C GLY A 335 10.40 0.75 -9.54
N TRP A 336 11.00 0.77 -8.35
CA TRP A 336 12.40 1.19 -8.06
C TRP A 336 13.00 0.35 -6.94
N THR A 337 14.26 0.64 -6.59
CA THR A 337 15.01 0.03 -5.50
C THR A 337 15.58 1.09 -4.57
N GLY A 338 15.90 0.74 -3.33
CA GLY A 338 16.62 1.59 -2.40
C GLY A 338 18.15 1.61 -2.62
N GLY A 339 18.69 0.55 -3.24
CA GLY A 339 20.12 0.36 -3.47
C GLY A 339 20.40 -0.44 -4.74
N GLU A 340 21.64 -0.94 -4.86
CA GLU A 340 22.10 -1.75 -5.99
C GLU A 340 21.82 -3.24 -5.77
N SER A 341 21.38 -3.96 -6.81
CA SER A 341 21.14 -5.40 -6.84
C SER A 341 22.13 -6.13 -7.74
N THR A 342 22.46 -7.36 -7.39
CA THR A 342 23.17 -8.28 -8.28
C THR A 342 22.27 -8.88 -9.37
N LEU A 343 20.95 -8.83 -9.22
CA LEU A 343 20.03 -9.18 -10.30
C LEU A 343 20.02 -8.07 -11.36
N PRO A 344 20.20 -8.37 -12.67
CA PRO A 344 20.17 -7.36 -13.72
C PRO A 344 18.89 -6.54 -13.73
N GLU A 345 19.00 -5.22 -13.95
CA GLU A 345 17.85 -4.32 -14.01
C GLU A 345 16.77 -4.80 -14.99
N SER A 346 17.19 -5.37 -16.12
CA SER A 346 16.29 -5.92 -17.15
C SER A 346 15.42 -7.11 -16.67
N GLU A 347 15.76 -7.72 -15.53
CA GLU A 347 15.02 -8.87 -14.96
C GLU A 347 14.17 -8.49 -13.75
N ARG A 348 14.23 -7.23 -13.33
CA ARG A 348 13.57 -6.72 -12.11
C ARG A 348 12.25 -5.99 -12.40
N GLY A 349 11.37 -5.93 -11.41
CA GLY A 349 10.08 -5.21 -11.42
C GLY A 349 10.20 -3.69 -11.46
N MET A 350 11.13 -3.17 -12.28
CA MET A 350 11.39 -1.74 -12.45
C MET A 350 10.41 -1.10 -13.44
N LYS A 351 10.15 0.21 -13.30
CA LYS A 351 9.27 0.97 -14.21
C LYS A 351 9.63 0.81 -15.69
N ILE A 352 10.91 0.79 -16.01
CA ILE A 352 11.37 0.59 -17.39
C ILE A 352 10.91 -0.75 -17.97
N ASN A 353 10.63 -1.73 -17.12
CA ASN A 353 10.17 -3.06 -17.49
C ASN A 353 8.63 -3.25 -17.39
N ALA A 354 7.85 -2.20 -17.13
CA ALA A 354 6.39 -2.27 -17.03
C ALA A 354 5.71 -2.96 -18.25
N PRO A 355 6.23 -2.86 -19.49
CA PRO A 355 5.71 -3.63 -20.62
C PRO A 355 5.78 -5.15 -20.45
N ARG A 356 6.65 -5.65 -19.56
CA ARG A 356 6.86 -7.07 -19.27
C ARG A 356 6.08 -7.59 -18.05
N THR A 357 5.41 -6.68 -17.33
CA THR A 357 4.54 -6.98 -16.19
C THR A 357 3.11 -6.50 -16.44
N PRO A 358 2.41 -7.07 -17.46
CA PRO A 358 1.09 -6.60 -17.85
C PRO A 358 0.09 -6.74 -16.70
N GLY A 359 -0.68 -5.67 -16.46
CA GLY A 359 -1.69 -5.62 -15.40
C GLY A 359 -1.12 -5.48 -13.99
N ILE A 360 0.17 -5.19 -13.83
CA ILE A 360 0.78 -4.81 -12.55
C ILE A 360 1.08 -3.32 -12.62
N GLY A 361 0.51 -2.54 -11.69
CA GLY A 361 0.69 -1.10 -11.59
C GLY A 361 2.00 -0.71 -10.89
N MET A 362 2.42 0.53 -11.10
CA MET A 362 3.58 1.11 -10.42
C MET A 362 3.31 2.56 -10.04
N PHE A 363 3.83 2.98 -8.92
CA PHE A 363 3.74 4.37 -8.49
C PHE A 363 4.40 5.32 -9.51
N SER A 364 3.68 6.39 -9.86
CA SER A 364 4.13 7.41 -10.80
C SER A 364 4.77 8.59 -10.06
N ASP A 365 6.09 8.57 -9.92
CA ASP A 365 6.85 9.74 -9.50
C ASP A 365 6.84 10.86 -10.56
N ASP A 366 6.53 10.53 -11.82
CA ASP A 366 6.39 11.54 -12.88
C ASP A 366 5.34 12.61 -12.52
N ILE A 367 4.13 12.21 -12.08
CA ILE A 367 3.09 13.17 -11.68
C ILE A 367 3.41 13.80 -10.33
N ARG A 368 3.93 13.04 -9.37
CA ARG A 368 4.34 13.54 -8.05
C ARG A 368 5.30 14.72 -8.20
N ASP A 369 6.39 14.52 -8.95
CA ASP A 369 7.46 15.49 -9.08
C ASP A 369 7.06 16.67 -9.99
N ALA A 370 6.27 16.41 -11.03
CA ALA A 370 5.72 17.49 -11.86
C ALA A 370 4.81 18.42 -11.05
N VAL A 371 4.02 17.89 -10.11
CA VAL A 371 3.03 18.67 -9.34
C VAL A 371 3.67 19.40 -8.16
N LYS A 372 4.37 18.69 -7.26
CA LYS A 372 4.88 19.25 -5.99
C LYS A 372 6.40 19.42 -5.92
N GLY A 373 7.14 18.98 -6.94
CA GLY A 373 8.61 18.96 -6.98
C GLY A 373 9.20 17.69 -6.38
N HIS A 374 10.51 17.53 -6.55
CA HIS A 374 11.26 16.35 -6.16
C HIS A 374 11.27 16.16 -4.64
N VAL A 375 11.12 14.89 -4.18
CA VAL A 375 10.97 14.59 -2.74
C VAL A 375 12.25 14.75 -1.94
N PHE A 376 13.43 14.58 -2.55
CA PHE A 376 14.73 14.70 -1.87
C PHE A 376 15.38 16.09 -2.01
N TYR A 377 14.88 16.96 -2.90
CA TYR A 377 15.42 18.29 -3.14
C TYR A 377 14.34 19.34 -2.89
N MET A 378 14.42 20.00 -1.73
CA MET A 378 13.37 20.93 -1.28
C MET A 378 13.31 22.22 -2.10
N ASP A 379 14.36 22.59 -2.80
CA ASP A 379 14.47 23.72 -3.73
C ASP A 379 13.97 23.39 -5.14
N GLU A 380 13.82 22.11 -5.50
CA GLU A 380 13.18 21.70 -6.74
C GLU A 380 11.66 21.72 -6.60
N LEU A 381 11.06 22.86 -6.94
CA LEU A 381 9.62 23.07 -6.87
C LEU A 381 8.89 22.35 -8.02
N GLY A 382 7.61 22.09 -7.84
CA GLY A 382 6.70 21.58 -8.87
C GLY A 382 5.79 22.67 -9.44
N PHE A 383 4.92 22.29 -10.34
CA PHE A 383 4.00 23.19 -11.03
C PHE A 383 3.13 24.01 -10.06
N VAL A 384 2.57 23.39 -9.01
CA VAL A 384 1.62 24.05 -8.12
C VAL A 384 2.27 24.98 -7.09
N ASN A 385 3.56 24.82 -6.83
CA ASN A 385 4.25 25.50 -5.74
C ASN A 385 5.43 26.37 -6.18
N GLY A 386 5.50 26.74 -7.49
CA GLY A 386 6.38 27.80 -7.93
C GLY A 386 7.19 27.56 -9.21
N ALA A 387 7.21 26.35 -9.78
CA ALA A 387 7.90 26.05 -11.04
C ALA A 387 6.94 26.15 -12.24
N ALA A 388 6.66 27.39 -12.66
CA ALA A 388 5.73 27.68 -13.76
C ALA A 388 6.17 27.06 -15.11
N ASP A 389 7.45 26.78 -15.30
CA ASP A 389 8.06 26.18 -16.49
C ASP A 389 7.83 24.66 -16.60
N ARG A 390 7.30 24.00 -15.57
CA ARG A 390 6.99 22.55 -15.59
C ARG A 390 5.68 22.17 -16.31
N GLY A 391 5.09 23.07 -17.07
CA GLY A 391 3.86 22.81 -17.83
C GLY A 391 3.97 21.61 -18.77
N GLU A 392 5.08 21.44 -19.49
CA GLU A 392 5.29 20.30 -20.41
C GLU A 392 5.48 18.96 -19.68
N GLU A 393 6.07 18.97 -18.48
CA GLU A 393 6.16 17.79 -17.64
C GLU A 393 4.76 17.39 -17.15
N LEU A 394 3.98 18.38 -16.71
CA LEU A 394 2.61 18.15 -16.25
C LEU A 394 1.72 17.61 -17.36
N LYS A 395 1.78 18.15 -18.59
CA LYS A 395 1.04 17.63 -19.74
C LYS A 395 1.29 16.13 -19.98
N ARG A 396 2.56 15.71 -19.87
CA ARG A 396 2.92 14.29 -19.99
C ARG A 396 2.39 13.46 -18.83
N ALA A 397 2.47 13.98 -17.62
CA ALA A 397 2.08 13.27 -16.41
C ALA A 397 0.55 13.04 -16.33
N VAL A 398 -0.27 14.02 -16.71
CA VAL A 398 -1.74 13.91 -16.68
C VAL A 398 -2.30 12.98 -17.76
N THR A 399 -1.54 12.67 -18.81
CA THR A 399 -1.94 11.73 -19.89
C THR A 399 -1.51 10.29 -19.65
N CYS A 400 -1.18 9.91 -18.44
CA CYS A 400 -0.61 8.64 -18.02
C CYS A 400 0.92 8.57 -18.21
N ALA A 401 1.59 7.91 -17.29
CA ALA A 401 3.05 7.79 -17.30
C ALA A 401 3.57 7.15 -18.60
N LYS A 402 4.65 7.71 -19.15
CA LYS A 402 5.19 7.31 -20.47
C LYS A 402 5.63 5.83 -20.51
N TRP A 403 6.05 5.29 -19.40
CA TRP A 403 6.47 3.88 -19.28
C TRP A 403 5.29 2.90 -19.23
N ALA A 404 4.09 3.36 -18.84
CA ALA A 404 2.90 2.53 -18.74
C ALA A 404 2.35 2.15 -20.13
N LYS A 405 1.86 0.92 -20.26
CA LYS A 405 1.19 0.40 -21.46
C LYS A 405 -0.33 0.38 -21.34
N SER A 406 -0.82 0.57 -20.13
CA SER A 406 -2.23 0.73 -19.80
C SER A 406 -2.35 1.79 -18.70
N PRO A 407 -3.41 2.60 -18.67
CA PRO A 407 -3.63 3.55 -17.60
C PRO A 407 -3.70 2.90 -16.21
N MET A 408 -4.17 1.66 -16.12
CA MET A 408 -4.18 0.87 -14.88
C MET A 408 -2.78 0.61 -14.31
N GLN A 409 -1.73 0.72 -15.11
CA GLN A 409 -0.35 0.59 -14.61
C GLN A 409 0.16 1.87 -13.93
N SER A 410 -0.47 3.04 -14.13
CA SER A 410 -0.05 4.30 -13.53
C SER A 410 -0.82 4.56 -12.24
N ILE A 411 -0.16 4.34 -11.10
CA ILE A 411 -0.69 4.72 -9.79
C ILE A 411 -0.21 6.13 -9.48
N ASN A 412 -1.10 7.08 -9.64
CA ASN A 412 -0.81 8.51 -9.48
C ASN A 412 -0.93 8.90 -8.01
N TYR A 413 0.08 9.57 -7.47
CA TYR A 413 0.08 10.02 -6.08
C TYR A 413 0.84 11.33 -5.90
N LEU A 414 0.56 12.02 -4.81
CA LEU A 414 1.26 13.25 -4.42
C LEU A 414 2.03 13.05 -3.12
N SER A 415 1.47 12.32 -2.17
CA SER A 415 2.15 11.89 -0.96
C SER A 415 1.71 10.48 -0.55
N CYS A 416 2.55 9.82 0.21
CA CYS A 416 2.31 8.55 0.87
C CYS A 416 2.90 8.62 2.29
N HIS A 417 3.07 7.49 2.98
CA HIS A 417 3.73 7.47 4.29
C HIS A 417 5.17 7.97 4.25
N ASP A 418 5.90 7.70 3.14
CA ASP A 418 7.29 8.14 2.92
C ASP A 418 7.40 9.64 2.66
N ASN A 419 8.55 10.21 3.06
CA ASN A 419 8.90 11.61 2.93
C ASN A 419 7.90 12.54 3.66
N TYR A 420 7.89 13.82 3.30
CA TYR A 420 6.95 14.78 3.86
C TYR A 420 5.53 14.58 3.33
N THR A 421 4.52 14.79 4.16
CA THR A 421 3.14 14.94 3.68
C THR A 421 3.07 16.06 2.63
N LEU A 422 2.02 16.10 1.81
CA LEU A 422 1.84 17.18 0.84
C LEU A 422 1.80 18.56 1.52
N TRP A 423 1.14 18.64 2.68
CA TRP A 423 1.05 19.88 3.46
C TRP A 423 2.39 20.31 4.04
N ASP A 424 3.14 19.39 4.62
CA ASP A 424 4.46 19.67 5.18
C ASP A 424 5.46 20.06 4.11
N ARG A 425 5.39 19.43 2.93
CA ARG A 425 6.16 19.85 1.75
C ARG A 425 5.93 21.31 1.43
N PHE A 426 4.67 21.79 1.43
CA PHE A 426 4.36 23.19 1.18
C PHE A 426 4.76 24.12 2.33
N ILE A 427 4.72 23.67 3.58
CA ILE A 427 5.27 24.43 4.73
C ILE A 427 6.75 24.71 4.51
N ILE A 428 7.53 23.71 4.10
CA ILE A 428 8.99 23.83 3.93
C ILE A 428 9.32 24.63 2.66
N SER A 429 8.84 24.19 1.51
CA SER A 429 9.22 24.79 0.22
C SER A 429 8.63 26.18 -0.01
N ASN A 430 7.49 26.47 0.61
CA ASN A 430 6.74 27.72 0.46
C ASN A 430 6.46 28.39 1.81
N SER A 431 7.47 28.41 2.69
CA SER A 431 7.37 28.97 4.05
C SER A 431 6.97 30.45 4.09
N HIS A 432 7.27 31.21 3.03
CA HIS A 432 6.93 32.63 2.86
C HIS A 432 5.47 32.86 2.45
N GLU A 433 4.75 31.82 2.02
CA GLU A 433 3.35 31.93 1.60
C GLU A 433 2.39 31.80 2.80
N SER A 434 1.20 32.38 2.68
CA SER A 434 0.15 32.26 3.69
C SER A 434 -0.45 30.85 3.73
N GLU A 435 -1.12 30.51 4.84
CA GLU A 435 -1.90 29.27 4.95
C GLU A 435 -2.97 29.17 3.85
N GLU A 436 -3.68 30.28 3.58
CA GLU A 436 -4.67 30.34 2.49
C GLU A 436 -4.03 29.97 1.13
N MET A 437 -2.83 30.48 0.84
CA MET A 437 -2.14 30.16 -0.40
C MET A 437 -1.75 28.68 -0.45
N ARG A 438 -1.29 28.09 0.66
CA ARG A 438 -1.00 26.65 0.73
C ARG A 438 -2.26 25.79 0.57
N ILE A 439 -3.42 26.23 1.08
CA ILE A 439 -4.71 25.57 0.82
C ILE A 439 -5.04 25.60 -0.67
N ARG A 440 -4.83 26.73 -1.36
CA ARG A 440 -5.03 26.83 -2.82
C ARG A 440 -4.10 25.94 -3.60
N MET A 441 -2.80 25.86 -3.20
CA MET A 441 -1.83 24.92 -3.77
C MET A 441 -2.28 23.46 -3.59
N ASN A 442 -2.79 23.11 -2.42
CA ASN A 442 -3.29 21.76 -2.12
C ASN A 442 -4.53 21.43 -2.96
N LYS A 443 -5.51 22.35 -3.05
CA LYS A 443 -6.68 22.20 -3.91
C LYS A 443 -6.30 22.00 -5.38
N LEU A 444 -5.36 22.79 -5.90
CA LEU A 444 -4.87 22.66 -7.28
C LEU A 444 -4.15 21.33 -7.50
N ALA A 445 -3.33 20.91 -6.56
CA ALA A 445 -2.64 19.62 -6.58
C ALA A 445 -3.63 18.44 -6.62
N ALA A 446 -4.66 18.47 -5.76
CA ALA A 446 -5.75 17.51 -5.75
C ALA A 446 -6.53 17.50 -7.07
N ALA A 447 -6.85 18.67 -7.62
CA ALA A 447 -7.54 18.76 -8.91
C ALA A 447 -6.74 18.09 -10.04
N ILE A 448 -5.42 18.28 -10.07
CA ILE A 448 -4.54 17.60 -11.03
C ILE A 448 -4.58 16.09 -10.82
N LEU A 449 -4.43 15.62 -9.56
CA LEU A 449 -4.44 14.18 -9.22
C LEU A 449 -5.72 13.50 -9.70
N PHE A 450 -6.89 14.05 -9.37
CA PHE A 450 -8.17 13.41 -9.64
C PHE A 450 -8.69 13.60 -11.08
N THR A 451 -8.10 14.50 -11.86
CA THR A 451 -8.44 14.68 -13.27
C THR A 451 -7.40 14.11 -14.24
N ALA A 452 -6.26 13.62 -13.73
CA ALA A 452 -5.27 12.89 -14.52
C ALA A 452 -5.73 11.47 -14.86
N GLN A 453 -5.22 10.93 -15.97
CA GLN A 453 -5.41 9.53 -16.38
C GLN A 453 -4.55 8.60 -15.54
N GLY A 454 -5.05 7.41 -15.23
CA GLY A 454 -4.43 6.45 -14.29
C GLY A 454 -5.27 6.28 -13.03
N ILE A 455 -4.73 5.62 -12.02
CA ILE A 455 -5.43 5.33 -10.75
C ILE A 455 -4.95 6.34 -9.69
N PRO A 456 -5.82 7.20 -9.14
CA PRO A 456 -5.43 8.12 -8.07
C PRO A 456 -5.27 7.39 -6.73
N PHE A 457 -4.21 7.76 -6.05
CA PHE A 457 -3.84 7.31 -4.73
C PHE A 457 -3.47 8.53 -3.87
N PHE A 458 -3.88 8.57 -2.61
CA PHE A 458 -3.52 9.64 -1.68
C PHE A 458 -3.37 9.12 -0.25
N LEU A 459 -2.50 9.77 0.51
CA LEU A 459 -2.30 9.50 1.94
C LEU A 459 -3.53 9.95 2.73
N HIS A 460 -4.10 9.10 3.59
CA HIS A 460 -5.18 9.50 4.50
C HIS A 460 -4.79 10.71 5.34
N GLY A 461 -5.61 11.74 5.27
CA GLY A 461 -5.38 13.04 5.88
C GLY A 461 -4.85 14.10 4.94
N GLU A 462 -4.37 13.76 3.73
CA GLU A 462 -3.97 14.74 2.71
C GLU A 462 -5.12 15.70 2.41
N GLU A 463 -6.34 15.19 2.42
CA GLU A 463 -7.60 15.90 2.18
C GLU A 463 -8.01 16.89 3.28
N PHE A 464 -7.31 16.89 4.42
CA PHE A 464 -7.47 17.89 5.48
C PHE A 464 -6.12 18.39 6.01
N ALA A 465 -5.15 18.50 5.12
CA ALA A 465 -3.84 19.09 5.41
C ALA A 465 -3.07 18.36 6.53
N ARG A 466 -3.05 17.01 6.52
CA ARG A 466 -2.29 16.19 7.47
C ARG A 466 -0.85 16.70 7.58
N THR A 467 -0.38 16.87 8.81
CA THR A 467 0.97 17.29 9.14
C THR A 467 1.59 16.32 10.15
N LYS A 468 2.89 16.12 10.05
CA LYS A 468 3.67 15.29 10.97
C LYS A 468 4.73 16.18 11.60
N ILE A 469 4.45 16.70 12.79
CA ILE A 469 5.30 17.69 13.47
C ILE A 469 6.01 17.06 14.66
N SER A 470 7.31 17.25 14.74
CA SER A 470 8.14 16.86 15.87
C SER A 470 7.79 17.70 17.10
N GLU A 471 7.52 17.05 18.22
CA GLU A 471 7.29 17.73 19.50
C GLU A 471 8.55 18.40 20.06
N ALA A 472 9.73 17.96 19.63
CA ALA A 472 11.00 18.45 20.16
C ALA A 472 11.37 19.84 19.66
N ASP A 473 11.07 20.15 18.39
CA ASP A 473 11.48 21.39 17.74
C ASP A 473 10.40 22.07 16.90
N GLY A 474 9.21 21.46 16.80
CA GLY A 474 8.09 21.99 16.04
C GLY A 474 8.29 21.93 14.51
N ALA A 475 9.27 21.16 14.02
CA ALA A 475 9.55 21.02 12.61
C ALA A 475 8.80 19.84 11.98
N PRO A 476 8.45 19.91 10.69
CA PRO A 476 7.93 18.76 9.96
C PRO A 476 8.92 17.58 9.93
N VAL A 477 8.42 16.36 10.12
CA VAL A 477 9.19 15.11 10.10
C VAL A 477 9.09 14.46 8.73
N GLU A 478 10.23 14.21 8.08
CA GLU A 478 10.28 13.62 6.75
C GLU A 478 9.89 12.15 6.75
N ASN A 479 10.65 11.32 7.46
CA ASN A 479 10.44 9.87 7.55
C ASN A 479 10.14 9.49 9.00
N SER A 480 8.86 9.40 9.32
CA SER A 480 8.36 9.24 10.69
C SER A 480 8.18 7.76 11.11
N TYR A 481 8.91 6.82 10.48
CA TYR A 481 8.71 5.37 10.64
C TYR A 481 8.81 4.87 12.08
N CYS A 482 9.62 5.50 12.92
CA CYS A 482 9.78 5.20 14.35
C CYS A 482 9.56 6.43 15.24
N SER A 483 8.93 7.48 14.71
CA SER A 483 8.54 8.66 15.50
C SER A 483 7.39 8.30 16.45
N PRO A 484 7.22 9.02 17.55
CA PRO A 484 6.09 8.81 18.46
C PRO A 484 4.74 8.79 17.75
N LEU A 485 3.78 8.07 18.33
CA LEU A 485 2.44 7.98 17.79
C LEU A 485 1.76 9.35 17.66
N SER A 486 2.07 10.30 18.56
CA SER A 486 1.60 11.69 18.49
C SER A 486 1.97 12.42 17.19
N VAL A 487 3.08 12.00 16.52
CA VAL A 487 3.49 12.53 15.21
C VAL A 487 2.69 11.89 14.07
N ASN A 488 2.35 10.60 14.22
CA ASN A 488 1.78 9.79 13.13
C ASN A 488 0.25 9.69 13.19
N ALA A 489 -0.35 9.69 14.38
CA ALA A 489 -1.78 9.53 14.56
C ALA A 489 -2.58 10.60 13.79
N ILE A 490 -3.72 10.18 13.24
CA ILE A 490 -4.63 11.09 12.56
C ILE A 490 -5.30 12.02 13.57
N ASP A 491 -5.20 13.31 13.31
CA ASP A 491 -5.94 14.33 14.03
C ASP A 491 -7.20 14.73 13.26
N TYR A 492 -8.35 14.17 13.65
CA TYR A 492 -9.62 14.47 13.01
C TYR A 492 -10.18 15.86 13.32
N ASP A 493 -9.67 16.56 14.35
CA ASP A 493 -10.03 17.95 14.59
C ASP A 493 -9.55 18.85 13.44
N ARG A 494 -8.46 18.46 12.77
CA ARG A 494 -8.02 19.12 11.53
C ARG A 494 -9.00 18.93 10.39
N ALA A 495 -9.71 17.80 10.32
CA ALA A 495 -10.74 17.59 9.29
C ALA A 495 -11.92 18.54 9.44
N GLU A 496 -12.19 19.05 10.66
CA GLU A 496 -13.15 20.11 10.89
C GLU A 496 -12.55 21.49 10.56
N GLN A 497 -11.31 21.75 10.99
CA GLN A 497 -10.58 22.99 10.69
C GLN A 497 -10.44 23.21 9.17
N PHE A 498 -10.10 22.18 8.41
CA PHE A 498 -9.92 22.22 6.95
C PHE A 498 -11.11 21.60 6.22
N SER A 499 -12.33 21.79 6.73
CA SER A 499 -13.56 21.21 6.18
C SER A 499 -13.79 21.54 4.71
N ASP A 500 -13.44 22.76 4.28
CA ASP A 500 -13.55 23.19 2.88
C ASP A 500 -12.58 22.43 1.96
N LEU A 501 -11.36 22.15 2.43
CA LEU A 501 -10.40 21.34 1.68
C LEU A 501 -10.88 19.89 1.58
N LYS A 502 -11.36 19.31 2.68
CA LYS A 502 -11.94 17.96 2.70
C LYS A 502 -13.14 17.86 1.75
N ALA A 503 -14.05 18.83 1.78
CA ALA A 503 -15.19 18.87 0.87
C ALA A 503 -14.76 18.97 -0.59
N TYR A 504 -13.67 19.68 -0.87
CA TYR A 504 -13.10 19.81 -2.21
C TYR A 504 -12.56 18.47 -2.74
N TYR A 505 -11.78 17.71 -1.94
CA TYR A 505 -11.33 16.36 -2.29
C TYR A 505 -12.52 15.41 -2.53
N LYS A 506 -13.50 15.40 -1.62
CA LYS A 506 -14.72 14.61 -1.78
C LYS A 506 -15.44 14.94 -3.10
N GLY A 507 -15.55 16.23 -3.42
CA GLY A 507 -16.15 16.70 -4.66
C GLY A 507 -15.37 16.26 -5.90
N LEU A 508 -14.03 16.30 -5.88
CA LEU A 508 -13.19 15.84 -6.99
C LEU A 508 -13.30 14.31 -7.18
N ILE A 509 -13.37 13.54 -6.11
CA ILE A 509 -13.58 12.08 -6.17
C ILE A 509 -14.96 11.79 -6.82
N ALA A 510 -16.01 12.48 -6.39
CA ALA A 510 -17.33 12.34 -6.96
C ALA A 510 -17.36 12.71 -8.46
N LEU A 511 -16.75 13.86 -8.82
CA LEU A 511 -16.58 14.32 -10.18
C LEU A 511 -15.87 13.27 -11.05
N ARG A 512 -14.71 12.78 -10.60
CA ARG A 512 -13.96 11.76 -11.34
C ARG A 512 -14.81 10.52 -11.59
N ARG A 513 -15.47 9.99 -10.54
CA ARG A 513 -16.25 8.75 -10.65
C ARG A 513 -17.51 8.90 -11.51
N ALA A 514 -18.05 10.11 -11.64
CA ALA A 514 -19.22 10.39 -12.48
C ALA A 514 -18.87 10.54 -13.98
N HIS A 515 -17.61 10.86 -14.33
CA HIS A 515 -17.21 11.21 -15.69
C HIS A 515 -16.11 10.30 -16.21
N LYS A 516 -16.46 9.37 -17.12
CA LYS A 516 -15.54 8.41 -17.75
C LYS A 516 -14.34 9.07 -18.43
N SER A 517 -14.45 10.31 -18.82
CA SER A 517 -13.37 11.13 -19.41
C SER A 517 -12.10 11.16 -18.55
N PHE A 518 -12.19 11.00 -17.23
CA PHE A 518 -11.03 11.04 -16.32
C PHE A 518 -10.36 9.69 -16.07
N TYR A 519 -10.92 8.59 -16.60
CA TYR A 519 -10.39 7.24 -16.40
C TYR A 519 -10.61 6.36 -17.64
N LEU A 520 -10.04 6.80 -18.77
CA LEU A 520 -10.10 6.10 -20.04
C LEU A 520 -9.37 4.75 -19.97
N ASP A 521 -9.79 3.78 -20.79
CA ASP A 521 -9.35 2.38 -20.66
C ASP A 521 -8.00 2.10 -21.28
N THR A 522 -7.61 2.88 -22.31
CA THR A 522 -6.39 2.62 -23.07
C THR A 522 -5.56 3.87 -23.32
N VAL A 523 -4.25 3.69 -23.45
CA VAL A 523 -3.33 4.78 -23.82
C VAL A 523 -3.66 5.37 -25.19
N ASP A 524 -4.15 4.56 -26.12
CA ASP A 524 -4.52 5.04 -27.47
C ASP A 524 -5.80 5.89 -27.43
N GLU A 525 -6.76 5.53 -26.59
CA GLU A 525 -7.95 6.35 -26.34
C GLU A 525 -7.57 7.70 -25.68
N ILE A 526 -6.69 7.69 -24.69
CA ILE A 526 -6.15 8.91 -24.07
C ILE A 526 -5.53 9.83 -25.10
N LYS A 527 -4.65 9.30 -25.98
CA LYS A 527 -4.00 10.08 -27.03
C LYS A 527 -4.98 10.66 -28.06
N LYS A 528 -6.06 9.91 -28.35
CA LYS A 528 -7.09 10.33 -29.28
C LYS A 528 -8.00 11.42 -28.70
N SER A 529 -8.29 11.33 -27.42
CA SER A 529 -9.33 12.15 -26.77
C SER A 529 -8.79 13.42 -26.13
N ILE A 530 -7.52 13.45 -25.66
CA ILE A 530 -6.94 14.60 -24.95
C ILE A 530 -6.25 15.53 -25.95
N HIS A 531 -6.70 16.80 -25.97
CA HIS A 531 -6.18 17.85 -26.85
C HIS A 531 -5.73 19.05 -26.02
N PHE A 532 -4.42 19.23 -25.87
CA PHE A 532 -3.86 20.40 -25.18
C PHE A 532 -4.08 21.66 -26.00
N MET A 533 -4.35 22.77 -25.31
CA MET A 533 -4.43 24.08 -25.93
C MET A 533 -3.03 24.64 -26.13
N ASP A 534 -2.80 25.24 -27.32
CA ASP A 534 -1.56 25.91 -27.65
C ASP A 534 -1.51 27.32 -27.04
N ASP A 535 -0.29 27.92 -27.01
CA ASP A 535 -0.04 29.32 -26.64
C ASP A 535 -0.51 29.69 -25.21
N MET A 536 -0.51 28.73 -24.29
CA MET A 536 -0.75 29.00 -22.87
C MET A 536 0.48 29.66 -22.21
N PRO A 537 0.28 30.67 -21.35
CA PRO A 537 1.39 31.26 -20.63
C PRO A 537 2.01 30.27 -19.64
N ASP A 538 3.27 30.53 -19.25
CA ASP A 538 3.94 29.74 -18.20
C ASP A 538 3.06 29.66 -16.94
N GLY A 539 3.03 28.48 -16.32
CA GLY A 539 2.18 28.18 -15.17
C GLY A 539 0.72 27.89 -15.52
N VAL A 540 0.38 27.76 -16.80
CA VAL A 540 -0.97 27.39 -17.25
C VAL A 540 -0.93 26.15 -18.13
N VAL A 541 -1.73 25.15 -17.77
CA VAL A 541 -2.00 23.98 -18.61
C VAL A 541 -3.51 23.87 -18.80
N ALA A 542 -3.94 23.84 -20.06
CA ALA A 542 -5.35 23.67 -20.42
C ALA A 542 -5.51 22.66 -21.55
N TYR A 543 -6.57 21.86 -21.50
CA TYR A 543 -6.87 20.85 -22.49
C TYR A 543 -8.36 20.51 -22.54
N THR A 544 -8.78 19.86 -23.61
CA THR A 544 -10.09 19.23 -23.69
C THR A 544 -9.93 17.70 -23.75
N ILE A 545 -10.95 17.01 -23.26
CA ILE A 545 -11.12 15.58 -23.46
C ILE A 545 -12.40 15.40 -24.25
N ASP A 546 -12.27 14.89 -25.46
CA ASP A 546 -13.40 14.67 -26.38
C ASP A 546 -13.67 13.17 -26.50
N ASN A 547 -14.86 12.75 -26.08
CA ASN A 547 -15.35 11.38 -26.29
C ASN A 547 -16.77 11.37 -26.84
N ASP A 548 -17.32 10.20 -27.11
CA ASP A 548 -18.62 10.04 -27.77
C ASP A 548 -19.82 10.52 -26.92
N THR A 549 -19.64 10.80 -25.62
CA THR A 549 -20.73 11.15 -24.70
C THR A 549 -20.67 12.56 -24.17
N GLU A 550 -19.47 13.11 -24.03
CA GLU A 550 -19.25 14.42 -23.43
C GLU A 550 -17.95 15.05 -23.94
N LYS A 551 -17.89 16.35 -23.84
CA LYS A 551 -16.67 17.13 -24.00
C LYS A 551 -16.30 17.77 -22.66
N VAL A 552 -15.09 17.51 -22.18
CA VAL A 552 -14.60 18.07 -20.91
C VAL A 552 -13.54 19.11 -21.21
N PHE A 553 -13.61 20.24 -20.54
CA PHE A 553 -12.55 21.26 -20.49
C PHE A 553 -11.90 21.25 -19.12
N VAL A 554 -10.57 21.22 -19.09
CA VAL A 554 -9.76 21.27 -17.88
C VAL A 554 -8.71 22.37 -18.03
N ALA A 555 -8.58 23.21 -17.01
CA ALA A 555 -7.52 24.21 -16.95
C ALA A 555 -6.91 24.28 -15.54
N TYR A 556 -5.61 24.31 -15.46
CA TYR A 556 -4.80 24.52 -14.25
C TYR A 556 -4.04 25.84 -14.39
N ASN A 557 -4.16 26.70 -13.42
CA ASN A 557 -3.45 27.97 -13.35
C ASN A 557 -2.63 28.02 -12.05
N ALA A 558 -1.34 27.75 -12.11
CA ALA A 558 -0.41 27.88 -10.99
C ALA A 558 0.13 29.31 -10.82
N GLY A 559 -0.12 30.20 -11.80
CA GLY A 559 0.24 31.63 -11.70
C GLY A 559 -0.60 32.36 -10.65
N LYS A 560 -0.08 33.45 -10.11
CA LYS A 560 -0.80 34.27 -9.10
C LYS A 560 -1.94 35.13 -9.69
N ASN A 561 -1.93 35.38 -11.00
CA ASN A 561 -2.90 36.19 -11.67
C ASN A 561 -4.02 35.36 -12.31
N LYS A 562 -5.22 35.89 -12.36
CA LYS A 562 -6.31 35.26 -13.14
C LYS A 562 -5.99 35.28 -14.64
N ILE A 563 -6.42 34.23 -15.31
CA ILE A 563 -6.35 34.11 -16.78
C ILE A 563 -7.75 33.98 -17.39
N THR A 564 -7.87 34.30 -18.68
CA THR A 564 -9.07 34.07 -19.43
C THR A 564 -8.75 33.23 -20.65
N ILE A 565 -9.49 32.14 -20.82
CA ILE A 565 -9.34 31.21 -21.96
C ILE A 565 -10.63 31.24 -22.77
N LYS A 566 -10.48 31.40 -24.08
CA LYS A 566 -11.61 31.33 -25.01
C LYS A 566 -12.05 29.88 -25.17
N LEU A 567 -13.35 29.63 -25.03
CA LEU A 567 -13.95 28.32 -25.22
C LEU A 567 -14.61 28.17 -26.58
N ALA A 568 -14.87 26.95 -27.00
CA ALA A 568 -15.74 26.67 -28.14
C ALA A 568 -17.17 27.15 -27.87
N ASP A 569 -17.91 27.46 -28.93
CA ASP A 569 -19.32 27.93 -28.84
C ASP A 569 -20.22 26.75 -28.37
N ALA A 570 -20.28 26.59 -27.07
CA ALA A 570 -21.08 25.60 -26.36
C ALA A 570 -21.45 26.16 -24.98
N LEU A 571 -22.47 25.59 -24.37
CA LEU A 571 -22.79 25.83 -22.96
C LEU A 571 -21.99 24.82 -22.11
N TRP A 572 -21.19 25.32 -21.18
CA TRP A 572 -20.34 24.52 -20.31
C TRP A 572 -20.85 24.53 -18.87
N GLU A 573 -21.10 23.38 -18.31
CA GLU A 573 -21.44 23.18 -16.90
C GLU A 573 -20.13 23.06 -16.10
N VAL A 574 -19.86 24.03 -15.22
CA VAL A 574 -18.64 24.02 -14.36
C VAL A 574 -18.87 23.06 -13.21
N LEU A 575 -17.94 22.13 -13.03
CA LEU A 575 -17.97 21.09 -12.00
C LEU A 575 -16.91 21.30 -10.91
N ALA A 576 -15.82 22.01 -11.23
CA ALA A 576 -14.82 22.42 -10.24
C ALA A 576 -14.26 23.79 -10.59
N ASP A 577 -14.03 24.59 -9.54
CA ASP A 577 -13.39 25.92 -9.60
C ASP A 577 -12.44 26.10 -8.39
N GLU A 578 -12.02 27.32 -8.06
CA GLU A 578 -11.15 27.61 -6.93
C GLU A 578 -11.78 27.31 -5.55
N ALA A 579 -13.10 27.32 -5.47
CA ALA A 579 -13.83 27.20 -4.21
C ALA A 579 -14.35 25.77 -3.99
N SER A 580 -14.99 25.17 -5.00
CA SER A 580 -15.79 23.97 -4.88
C SER A 580 -15.54 22.99 -6.02
N ALA A 581 -15.83 21.70 -5.77
CA ALA A 581 -15.85 20.64 -6.77
C ALA A 581 -17.02 19.69 -6.51
N GLY A 582 -17.53 19.01 -7.56
CA GLY A 582 -18.60 18.02 -7.42
C GLY A 582 -19.03 17.40 -8.75
N ASP A 583 -19.96 16.46 -8.67
CA ASP A 583 -20.58 15.75 -9.79
C ASP A 583 -21.80 16.52 -10.38
N LYS A 584 -22.14 17.65 -9.78
CA LYS A 584 -23.24 18.53 -10.22
C LYS A 584 -22.71 19.91 -10.61
N ALA A 585 -23.33 20.50 -11.63
CA ALA A 585 -22.97 21.83 -12.08
C ALA A 585 -23.05 22.87 -10.95
N LEU A 586 -21.95 23.57 -10.72
CA LEU A 586 -21.88 24.73 -9.82
C LEU A 586 -22.56 25.94 -10.47
N TYR A 587 -22.25 26.17 -11.74
CA TYR A 587 -22.83 27.21 -12.62
C TYR A 587 -22.51 26.87 -14.09
N THR A 588 -22.96 27.70 -15.01
CA THR A 588 -22.67 27.56 -16.44
C THR A 588 -21.88 28.75 -16.98
N ILE A 589 -21.01 28.47 -17.95
CA ILE A 589 -20.23 29.47 -18.69
C ILE A 589 -20.39 29.28 -20.18
N LYS A 590 -20.16 30.36 -20.95
CA LYS A 590 -20.16 30.35 -22.40
C LYS A 590 -19.04 31.26 -22.92
N ASP A 591 -18.51 30.94 -24.10
CA ASP A 591 -17.50 31.70 -24.84
C ASP A 591 -16.12 31.83 -24.17
N GLN A 592 -16.06 31.92 -22.86
CA GLN A 592 -14.79 32.06 -22.13
C GLN A 592 -14.83 31.44 -20.71
N ALA A 593 -13.70 30.95 -20.26
CA ALA A 593 -13.43 30.52 -18.89
C ALA A 593 -12.49 31.53 -18.21
N ILE A 594 -12.82 31.95 -17.01
CA ILE A 594 -11.96 32.78 -16.15
C ILE A 594 -11.43 31.89 -15.02
N ILE A 595 -10.11 31.69 -14.96
CA ILE A 595 -9.45 30.85 -13.97
C ILE A 595 -8.62 31.72 -13.04
N PRO A 596 -8.99 31.87 -11.76
CA PRO A 596 -8.22 32.61 -10.78
C PRO A 596 -6.78 32.07 -10.62
N GLY A 597 -5.89 32.85 -10.01
CA GLY A 597 -4.52 32.39 -9.74
C GLY A 597 -4.50 31.27 -8.71
N VAL A 598 -3.59 30.32 -8.86
CA VAL A 598 -3.44 29.08 -8.06
C VAL A 598 -4.79 28.37 -7.88
N SER A 599 -5.37 27.97 -9.01
CA SER A 599 -6.65 27.26 -9.05
C SER A 599 -6.82 26.42 -10.32
N CYS A 600 -7.88 25.64 -10.36
CA CYS A 600 -8.34 24.94 -11.57
C CYS A 600 -9.71 25.41 -12.02
N LEU A 601 -10.10 24.99 -13.23
CA LEU A 601 -11.47 24.98 -13.69
C LEU A 601 -11.71 23.69 -14.48
N VAL A 602 -12.77 22.96 -14.11
CA VAL A 602 -13.24 21.78 -14.83
C VAL A 602 -14.69 22.03 -15.25
N ALA A 603 -14.96 21.87 -16.54
CA ALA A 603 -16.30 22.05 -17.08
C ALA A 603 -16.64 20.99 -18.12
N VAL A 604 -17.91 20.61 -18.22
CA VAL A 604 -18.43 19.65 -19.18
C VAL A 604 -19.48 20.28 -20.09
N SER A 605 -19.47 19.84 -21.34
CA SER A 605 -20.52 20.14 -22.30
C SER A 605 -21.06 18.82 -22.85
N LYS A 606 -22.36 18.63 -22.86
CA LYS A 606 -22.99 17.45 -23.45
C LYS A 606 -22.94 17.58 -24.98
N CYS A 607 -22.57 16.50 -25.64
CA CYS A 607 -22.53 16.38 -27.09
C CYS A 607 -23.94 16.37 -27.68
#